data_2c3c8877ed9a80a5b810e94627f232f8
#
_entry.id   2c3c8877ed9a80a5b810e94627f232f8
#
_cell.length_a   1.000
_cell.length_b   1.000
_cell.length_c   1.000
_cell.angle_alpha   90.00
_cell.angle_beta   90.00
_cell.angle_gamma   90.00
#
_symmetry.space_group_name_H-M   'P 1'
#
loop_
_entity.id
_entity.type
_entity.pdbx_description
1 polymer ?
#
loop_
_entity_poly.entity_id
_entity_poly.type
_entity_poly.pdbx_seq_one_letter_code
_entity_poly.pdbx_strand_id
1 'polypeptide(L)'
;MMKKLLISVVMMLMVVLGAKAEEQQKFSPEKFQAALEQYITNEAGFTPEESAKFFPLYREMQKKQRAVYHEMRELFKAPSDEASSKRAIQRRDQLEMELKSIQQTYHNKFLKVVSATKVYKSIIAEDQFHRKAFRNWGKGGHRGSAK
;
A
#
# COMPACT_ATOMS: atom_id res chain seq x y z
N MET A 1 -35.06 -23.98 -32.94
CA MET A 1 -35.14 -23.28 -31.65
C MET A 1 -33.87 -23.36 -30.80
N MET A 2 -33.13 -24.48 -30.83
CA MET A 2 -31.91 -24.63 -29.99
C MET A 2 -30.71 -23.75 -30.43
N LYS A 3 -30.56 -23.46 -31.72
CA LYS A 3 -29.45 -22.62 -32.22
C LYS A 3 -29.55 -21.15 -31.80
N LYS A 4 -30.73 -20.60 -31.60
CA LYS A 4 -30.96 -19.24 -31.14
C LYS A 4 -30.73 -19.05 -29.64
N LEU A 5 -30.96 -20.10 -28.85
CA LEU A 5 -30.72 -20.14 -27.40
C LEU A 5 -29.21 -20.23 -27.10
N LEU A 6 -28.45 -20.99 -27.90
CA LEU A 6 -27.00 -21.10 -27.75
C LEU A 6 -26.27 -19.81 -28.05
N ILE A 7 -26.72 -19.03 -29.04
CA ILE A 7 -26.13 -17.76 -29.40
C ILE A 7 -26.37 -16.71 -28.30
N SER A 8 -27.57 -16.74 -27.68
CA SER A 8 -27.92 -15.83 -26.58
C SER A 8 -27.10 -16.12 -25.30
N VAL A 9 -26.83 -17.40 -25.01
CA VAL A 9 -26.03 -17.80 -23.84
C VAL A 9 -24.54 -17.47 -24.06
N VAL A 10 -24.02 -17.66 -25.27
CA VAL A 10 -22.62 -17.30 -25.61
C VAL A 10 -22.42 -15.78 -25.59
N MET A 11 -23.39 -15.00 -26.04
CA MET A 11 -23.34 -13.53 -25.97
C MET A 11 -23.40 -13.02 -24.53
N MET A 12 -24.18 -13.67 -23.67
CA MET A 12 -24.28 -13.31 -22.24
C MET A 12 -22.99 -13.67 -21.48
N LEU A 13 -22.30 -14.75 -21.85
CA LEU A 13 -21.00 -15.11 -21.28
C LEU A 13 -19.88 -14.13 -21.68
N MET A 14 -19.92 -13.59 -22.90
CA MET A 14 -18.94 -12.61 -23.37
C MET A 14 -19.04 -11.27 -22.66
N VAL A 15 -20.25 -10.84 -22.28
CA VAL A 15 -20.48 -9.60 -21.53
C VAL A 15 -19.94 -9.71 -20.09
N VAL A 16 -20.06 -10.90 -19.48
CA VAL A 16 -19.54 -11.15 -18.12
C VAL A 16 -18.00 -11.18 -18.09
N LEU A 17 -17.37 -11.69 -19.14
CA LEU A 17 -15.90 -11.69 -19.25
C LEU A 17 -15.33 -10.30 -19.54
N GLY A 18 -16.04 -9.45 -20.29
CA GLY A 18 -15.65 -8.06 -20.54
C GLY A 18 -15.69 -7.18 -19.29
N ALA A 19 -16.72 -7.34 -18.44
CA ALA A 19 -16.86 -6.57 -17.21
C ALA A 19 -15.75 -6.86 -16.19
N LYS A 20 -15.27 -8.10 -16.11
CA LYS A 20 -14.17 -8.46 -15.21
C LYS A 20 -12.79 -7.95 -15.66
N ALA A 21 -12.59 -7.77 -16.96
CA ALA A 21 -11.33 -7.23 -17.48
C ALA A 21 -11.19 -5.73 -17.25
N GLU A 22 -12.28 -4.97 -17.24
CA GLU A 22 -12.25 -3.53 -16.94
C GLU A 22 -12.04 -3.24 -15.45
N GLU A 23 -12.55 -4.07 -14.55
CA GLU A 23 -12.32 -3.92 -13.10
C GLU A 23 -10.87 -4.20 -12.70
N GLN A 24 -10.13 -5.02 -13.44
CA GLN A 24 -8.72 -5.34 -13.14
C GLN A 24 -7.73 -4.22 -13.49
N GLN A 25 -8.12 -3.22 -14.26
CA GLN A 25 -7.24 -2.13 -14.70
C GLN A 25 -7.29 -0.87 -13.82
N LYS A 26 -8.28 -0.75 -12.92
CA LYS A 26 -8.38 0.38 -12.00
C LYS A 26 -7.61 0.10 -10.72
N PHE A 27 -6.71 1.02 -10.34
CA PHE A 27 -6.06 1.00 -9.04
C PHE A 27 -7.11 1.07 -7.93
N SER A 28 -7.11 0.05 -7.06
CA SER A 28 -7.96 0.00 -5.87
C SER A 28 -7.07 0.02 -4.64
N PRO A 29 -7.15 1.08 -3.79
CA PRO A 29 -6.41 1.12 -2.53
C PRO A 29 -6.70 -0.07 -1.63
N GLU A 30 -7.94 -0.56 -1.62
CA GLU A 30 -8.38 -1.71 -0.83
C GLU A 30 -7.73 -3.01 -1.30
N LYS A 31 -7.67 -3.23 -2.61
CA LYS A 31 -6.99 -4.41 -3.20
C LYS A 31 -5.48 -4.34 -2.96
N PHE A 32 -4.90 -3.16 -3.06
CA PHE A 32 -3.48 -2.95 -2.76
C PHE A 32 -3.17 -3.28 -1.30
N GLN A 33 -3.99 -2.79 -0.37
CA GLN A 33 -3.85 -3.07 1.06
C GLN A 33 -4.00 -4.57 1.36
N ALA A 34 -4.99 -5.22 0.76
CA ALA A 34 -5.21 -6.66 0.93
C ALA A 34 -4.01 -7.48 0.40
N ALA A 35 -3.46 -7.10 -0.75
CA ALA A 35 -2.28 -7.74 -1.33
C ALA A 35 -1.03 -7.54 -0.46
N LEU A 36 -0.84 -6.35 0.10
CA LEU A 36 0.24 -6.04 1.03
C LEU A 36 0.15 -6.89 2.30
N GLU A 37 -1.03 -6.94 2.93
CA GLU A 37 -1.24 -7.74 4.13
C GLU A 37 -1.06 -9.24 3.87
N GLN A 38 -1.52 -9.73 2.73
CA GLN A 38 -1.31 -11.12 2.33
C GLN A 38 0.18 -11.42 2.11
N TYR A 39 0.91 -10.52 1.48
CA TYR A 39 2.35 -10.66 1.27
C TYR A 39 3.11 -10.70 2.60
N ILE A 40 2.79 -9.78 3.50
CA ILE A 40 3.39 -9.73 4.85
C ILE A 40 3.07 -11.03 5.60
N THR A 41 1.83 -11.49 5.57
CA THR A 41 1.39 -12.73 6.22
C THR A 41 2.22 -13.93 5.76
N ASN A 42 2.41 -14.06 4.45
CA ASN A 42 3.15 -15.17 3.85
C ASN A 42 4.65 -15.10 4.20
N GLU A 43 5.25 -13.94 4.05
CA GLU A 43 6.70 -13.76 4.28
C GLU A 43 7.07 -13.84 5.77
N ALA A 44 6.25 -13.30 6.66
CA ALA A 44 6.48 -13.36 8.10
C ALA A 44 6.07 -14.71 8.72
N GLY A 45 5.24 -15.49 8.01
CA GLY A 45 4.73 -16.76 8.50
C GLY A 45 3.72 -16.58 9.63
N PHE A 46 2.83 -15.59 9.54
CA PHE A 46 1.80 -15.38 10.55
C PHE A 46 0.75 -16.49 10.51
N THR A 47 0.39 -16.98 11.70
CA THR A 47 -0.83 -17.78 11.87
C THR A 47 -2.07 -16.88 11.74
N PRO A 48 -3.27 -17.43 11.49
CA PRO A 48 -4.50 -16.63 11.50
C PRO A 48 -4.72 -15.85 12.79
N GLU A 49 -4.36 -16.43 13.93
CA GLU A 49 -4.46 -15.78 15.25
C GLU A 49 -3.48 -14.61 15.38
N GLU A 50 -2.25 -14.78 14.91
CA GLU A 50 -1.25 -13.72 14.91
C GLU A 50 -1.65 -12.58 13.97
N SER A 51 -2.15 -12.88 12.77
CA SER A 51 -2.67 -11.89 11.83
C SER A 51 -3.82 -11.07 12.42
N ALA A 52 -4.73 -11.72 13.15
CA ALA A 52 -5.86 -11.07 13.80
C ALA A 52 -5.44 -10.05 14.88
N LYS A 53 -4.28 -10.25 15.50
CA LYS A 53 -3.70 -9.33 16.50
C LYS A 53 -2.79 -8.27 15.88
N PHE A 54 -2.03 -8.63 14.85
CA PHE A 54 -1.04 -7.78 14.22
C PHE A 54 -1.67 -6.70 13.32
N PHE A 55 -2.54 -7.08 12.40
CA PHE A 55 -3.02 -6.15 11.37
C PHE A 55 -3.90 -5.01 11.87
N PRO A 56 -4.72 -5.13 12.93
CA PRO A 56 -5.37 -3.95 13.49
C PRO A 56 -4.38 -2.87 13.95
N LEU A 57 -3.29 -3.27 14.60
CA LEU A 57 -2.22 -2.36 15.03
C LEU A 57 -1.46 -1.79 13.81
N TYR A 58 -1.19 -2.63 12.83
CA TYR A 58 -0.51 -2.24 11.59
C TYR A 58 -1.31 -1.16 10.82
N ARG A 59 -2.60 -1.34 10.68
CA ARG A 59 -3.49 -0.36 10.03
C ARG A 59 -3.58 0.95 10.81
N GLU A 60 -3.57 0.88 12.13
CA GLU A 60 -3.53 2.06 13.00
C GLU A 60 -2.23 2.84 12.79
N MET A 61 -1.09 2.16 12.76
CA MET A 61 0.21 2.74 12.42
C MET A 61 0.19 3.43 11.07
N GLN A 62 -0.30 2.73 10.03
CA GLN A 62 -0.40 3.28 8.68
C GLN A 62 -1.27 4.54 8.62
N LYS A 63 -2.37 4.57 9.36
CA LYS A 63 -3.25 5.74 9.44
C LYS A 63 -2.52 6.96 10.00
N LYS A 64 -1.76 6.78 11.06
CA LYS A 64 -0.93 7.84 11.66
C LYS A 64 0.18 8.30 10.71
N GLN A 65 0.84 7.36 10.05
CA GLN A 65 1.87 7.68 9.05
C GLN A 65 1.30 8.46 7.86
N ARG A 66 0.11 8.10 7.38
CA ARG A 66 -0.53 8.83 6.27
C ARG A 66 -0.82 10.29 6.62
N ALA A 67 -1.20 10.58 7.85
CA ALA A 67 -1.42 11.95 8.30
C ALA A 67 -0.13 12.77 8.24
N VAL A 68 0.99 12.21 8.68
CA VAL A 68 2.30 12.86 8.60
C VAL A 68 2.76 13.02 7.15
N TYR A 69 2.62 12.00 6.31
CA TYR A 69 2.96 12.09 4.88
C TYR A 69 2.11 13.12 4.15
N HIS A 70 0.85 13.29 4.53
CA HIS A 70 -0.01 14.31 3.96
C HIS A 70 0.54 15.72 4.25
N GLU A 71 0.93 15.98 5.49
CA GLU A 71 1.55 17.26 5.88
C GLU A 71 2.89 17.46 5.17
N MET A 72 3.72 16.41 5.03
CA MET A 72 4.97 16.50 4.28
C MET A 72 4.75 16.88 2.81
N ARG A 73 3.72 16.33 2.18
CA ARG A 73 3.38 16.68 0.79
C ARG A 73 2.97 18.14 0.63
N GLU A 74 2.29 18.71 1.61
CA GLU A 74 1.95 20.14 1.58
C GLU A 74 3.19 21.03 1.60
N LEU A 75 4.28 20.59 2.23
CA LEU A 75 5.56 21.30 2.23
C LEU A 75 6.27 21.34 0.87
N PHE A 76 5.95 20.44 -0.06
CA PHE A 76 6.48 20.51 -1.43
C PHE A 76 5.95 21.69 -2.24
N LYS A 77 4.88 22.32 -1.79
CA LYS A 77 4.34 23.57 -2.35
C LYS A 77 5.02 24.79 -1.74
N ALA A 78 6.18 24.60 -1.12
CA ALA A 78 6.86 25.62 -0.33
C ALA A 78 7.23 26.84 -1.18
N PRO A 79 7.12 28.02 -0.58
CA PRO A 79 7.51 29.27 -1.21
C PRO A 79 9.03 29.35 -1.44
N SER A 80 9.44 30.24 -2.35
CA SER A 80 10.81 30.39 -2.81
C SER A 80 11.67 31.34 -2.00
N ASP A 81 11.13 31.97 -0.91
CA ASP A 81 11.91 32.88 -0.08
C ASP A 81 12.72 32.13 0.99
N GLU A 82 13.81 32.74 1.43
CA GLU A 82 14.78 32.15 2.36
C GLU A 82 14.16 31.77 3.71
N ALA A 83 13.38 32.66 4.30
CA ALA A 83 12.78 32.44 5.62
C ALA A 83 11.75 31.31 5.61
N SER A 84 10.91 31.25 4.58
CA SER A 84 9.91 30.19 4.44
C SER A 84 10.56 28.86 4.11
N SER A 85 11.62 28.84 3.30
CA SER A 85 12.40 27.64 2.99
C SER A 85 13.05 27.08 4.25
N LYS A 86 13.61 27.92 5.10
CA LYS A 86 14.19 27.50 6.38
C LYS A 86 13.13 26.85 7.29
N ARG A 87 11.94 27.47 7.39
CA ARG A 87 10.84 26.90 8.18
C ARG A 87 10.38 25.55 7.62
N ALA A 88 10.30 25.42 6.31
CA ALA A 88 9.92 24.16 5.64
C ALA A 88 10.91 23.04 5.93
N ILE A 89 12.22 23.32 5.89
CA ILE A 89 13.27 22.36 6.25
C ILE A 89 13.10 21.90 7.71
N GLN A 90 12.94 22.84 8.62
CA GLN A 90 12.77 22.52 10.05
C GLN A 90 11.50 21.69 10.29
N ARG A 91 10.40 22.06 9.64
CA ARG A 91 9.14 21.30 9.78
C ARG A 91 9.26 19.90 9.20
N ARG A 92 9.91 19.74 8.06
CA ARG A 92 10.16 18.44 7.45
C ARG A 92 10.96 17.53 8.38
N ASP A 93 12.02 18.05 8.99
CA ASP A 93 12.85 17.29 9.93
C ASP A 93 12.02 16.82 11.14
N GLN A 94 11.16 17.68 11.67
CA GLN A 94 10.23 17.32 12.76
C GLN A 94 9.28 16.19 12.35
N LEU A 95 8.72 16.26 11.15
CA LEU A 95 7.80 15.25 10.62
C LEU A 95 8.49 13.90 10.39
N GLU A 96 9.74 13.90 9.93
CA GLU A 96 10.54 12.67 9.81
C GLU A 96 10.82 12.02 11.16
N MET A 97 11.10 12.83 12.18
CA MET A 97 11.23 12.35 13.56
C MET A 97 9.92 11.78 14.09
N GLU A 98 8.81 12.41 13.79
CA GLU A 98 7.47 11.91 14.15
C GLU A 98 7.17 10.56 13.49
N LEU A 99 7.51 10.38 12.21
CA LEU A 99 7.39 9.08 11.53
C LEU A 99 8.20 8.00 12.24
N LYS A 100 9.43 8.30 12.65
CA LYS A 100 10.27 7.37 13.40
C LYS A 100 9.69 7.02 14.76
N SER A 101 9.13 8.00 15.46
CA SER A 101 8.45 7.79 16.74
C SER A 101 7.22 6.90 16.61
N ILE A 102 6.40 7.12 15.58
CA ILE A 102 5.25 6.27 15.26
C ILE A 102 5.72 4.83 15.01
N GLN A 103 6.71 4.63 14.15
CA GLN A 103 7.27 3.30 13.86
C GLN A 103 7.73 2.60 15.13
N GLN A 104 8.52 3.26 15.95
CA GLN A 104 9.04 2.68 17.19
C GLN A 104 7.92 2.28 18.13
N THR A 105 6.93 3.13 18.30
CA THR A 105 5.77 2.87 19.15
C THR A 105 5.03 1.60 18.71
N TYR A 106 4.77 1.47 17.41
CA TYR A 106 4.05 0.31 16.89
C TYR A 106 4.90 -0.94 16.81
N HIS A 107 6.18 -0.84 16.49
CA HIS A 107 7.09 -1.99 16.58
C HIS A 107 7.08 -2.58 17.99
N ASN A 108 7.09 -1.74 19.02
CA ASN A 108 6.98 -2.20 20.40
C ASN A 108 5.63 -2.88 20.70
N LYS A 109 4.53 -2.38 20.12
CA LYS A 109 3.22 -3.02 20.22
C LYS A 109 3.19 -4.38 19.49
N PHE A 110 3.80 -4.48 18.32
CA PHE A 110 3.90 -5.74 17.57
C PHE A 110 4.67 -6.80 18.36
N LEU A 111 5.74 -6.41 19.03
CA LEU A 111 6.56 -7.31 19.85
C LEU A 111 5.79 -7.92 21.04
N LYS A 112 4.65 -7.34 21.42
CA LYS A 112 3.78 -7.88 22.45
C LYS A 112 2.80 -8.93 21.93
N VAL A 113 2.58 -9.01 20.62
CA VAL A 113 1.56 -9.89 20.02
C VAL A 113 2.15 -10.98 19.13
N VAL A 114 3.35 -10.79 18.58
CA VAL A 114 4.08 -11.78 17.77
C VAL A 114 5.57 -11.76 18.12
N SER A 115 6.29 -12.82 17.74
CA SER A 115 7.72 -12.92 18.02
C SER A 115 8.55 -11.84 17.33
N ALA A 116 9.70 -11.48 17.90
CA ALA A 116 10.61 -10.51 17.30
C ALA A 116 11.07 -10.91 15.89
N THR A 117 11.30 -12.20 15.66
CA THR A 117 11.65 -12.72 14.33
C THR A 117 10.56 -12.43 13.30
N LYS A 118 9.29 -12.63 13.67
CA LYS A 118 8.15 -12.38 12.78
C LYS A 118 7.92 -10.88 12.56
N VAL A 119 8.10 -10.05 13.60
CA VAL A 119 8.07 -8.58 13.44
C VAL A 119 9.14 -8.13 12.44
N TYR A 120 10.37 -8.60 12.59
CA TYR A 120 11.46 -8.24 11.68
C TYR A 120 11.16 -8.66 10.24
N LYS A 121 10.69 -9.89 10.04
CA LYS A 121 10.27 -10.38 8.72
C LYS A 121 9.14 -9.54 8.11
N SER A 122 8.19 -9.08 8.94
CA SER A 122 7.11 -8.21 8.46
C SER A 122 7.61 -6.85 7.98
N ILE A 123 8.60 -6.27 8.64
CA ILE A 123 9.25 -5.02 8.24
C ILE A 123 9.94 -5.18 6.88
N ILE A 124 10.71 -6.24 6.72
CA ILE A 124 11.41 -6.55 5.47
C ILE A 124 10.40 -6.84 4.33
N ALA A 125 9.33 -7.57 4.64
CA ALA A 125 8.28 -7.87 3.66
C ALA A 125 7.59 -6.62 3.15
N GLU A 126 7.27 -5.67 4.02
CA GLU A 126 6.69 -4.37 3.63
C GLU A 126 7.62 -3.62 2.68
N ASP A 127 8.91 -3.51 3.00
CA ASP A 127 9.90 -2.86 2.15
C ASP A 127 10.02 -3.54 0.78
N GLN A 128 10.04 -4.86 0.75
CA GLN A 128 10.11 -5.64 -0.49
C GLN A 128 8.87 -5.45 -1.36
N PHE A 129 7.70 -5.43 -0.74
CA PHE A 129 6.43 -5.23 -1.44
C PHE A 129 6.38 -3.85 -2.11
N HIS A 130 6.76 -2.81 -1.38
CA HIS A 130 6.81 -1.44 -1.91
C HIS A 130 7.81 -1.30 -3.06
N ARG A 131 8.99 -1.90 -2.95
CA ARG A 131 9.99 -1.89 -4.04
C ARG A 131 9.48 -2.60 -5.29
N LYS A 132 8.79 -3.73 -5.16
CA LYS A 132 8.18 -4.46 -6.28
C LYS A 132 7.07 -3.65 -6.94
N ALA A 133 6.19 -3.05 -6.16
CA ALA A 133 5.11 -2.20 -6.65
C ALA A 133 5.66 -0.99 -7.41
N PHE A 134 6.69 -0.35 -6.89
CA PHE A 134 7.34 0.79 -7.53
C PHE A 134 8.00 0.43 -8.87
N ARG A 135 8.69 -0.72 -8.93
CA ARG A 135 9.30 -1.22 -10.18
C ARG A 135 8.25 -1.54 -11.24
N ASN A 136 7.16 -2.16 -10.84
CA ASN A 136 6.09 -2.53 -11.77
C ASN A 136 5.37 -1.29 -12.32
N TRP A 137 5.19 -0.28 -11.51
CA TRP A 137 4.61 0.99 -11.95
C TRP A 137 5.54 1.76 -12.90
N GLY A 138 6.84 1.82 -12.61
CA GLY A 138 7.83 2.44 -13.49
C GLY A 138 7.92 1.78 -14.87
N LYS A 139 7.76 0.45 -14.95
CA LYS A 139 7.70 -0.30 -16.22
C LYS A 139 6.42 -0.04 -17.02
N GLY A 140 5.29 0.20 -16.35
CA GLY A 140 4.02 0.55 -17.00
C GLY A 140 4.02 1.94 -17.63
N GLY A 141 4.71 2.91 -17.01
CA GLY A 141 4.86 4.29 -17.50
C GLY A 141 5.75 4.42 -18.75
N HIS A 142 6.70 3.51 -18.96
CA HIS A 142 7.59 3.52 -20.13
C HIS A 142 6.97 2.93 -21.40
N ARG A 143 5.88 2.19 -21.30
CA ARG A 143 5.18 1.65 -22.47
C ARG A 143 4.27 2.66 -23.20
N GLY A 144 4.02 3.82 -22.60
CA GLY A 144 3.16 4.86 -23.16
C GLY A 144 3.90 5.95 -23.96
N SER A 145 5.23 6.00 -23.94
CA SER A 145 6.00 7.06 -24.60
C SER A 145 6.75 6.61 -25.87
N ALA A 146 6.47 5.41 -26.38
CA ALA A 146 7.04 4.92 -27.63
C ALA A 146 5.96 4.85 -28.72
N LYS A 147 5.41 5.99 -29.10
CA LYS A 147 4.70 6.21 -30.37
C LYS A 147 4.94 7.62 -30.86
#